data_6087e75abf531c74cc99625b83f4748b
#
_entry.id   6087e75abf531c74cc99625b83f4748b
#
_cell.length_a   1.000
_cell.length_b   1.000
_cell.length_c   1.000
_cell.angle_alpha   90.00
_cell.angle_beta   90.00
_cell.angle_gamma   90.00
#
_symmetry.space_group_name_H-M   'P 1'
#
loop_
_entity.id
_entity.type
_entity.pdbx_description
1 polymer ?
#
loop_
_entity_poly.entity_id
_entity_poly.type
_entity_poly.pdbx_seq_one_letter_code
_entity_poly.pdbx_strand_id
1 'polypeptide(L)'
;MGQTFNTQVYDIVRRIPAGCVATYGQIAALAGRPRNARMVGYALHSNPEPGVIPCHRVVFRDGSLAPGFAFGGPDRQRALLESEGVAFTEASQQGNAGADGPRVDLSRCQWQA
;
A
#
# COMPACT_ATOMS: atom_id res chain seq x y z
N MET A 1 -15.52 -19.12 14.76
CA MET A 1 -15.72 -17.69 14.66
C MET A 1 -14.95 -17.13 13.49
N GLY A 2 -15.63 -16.46 12.63
CA GLY A 2 -14.97 -15.81 11.50
C GLY A 2 -14.22 -14.57 11.95
N GLN A 3 -13.19 -14.26 11.21
CA GLN A 3 -12.50 -12.99 11.38
C GLN A 3 -13.31 -11.89 10.72
N THR A 4 -13.22 -10.68 11.26
CA THR A 4 -13.79 -9.53 10.59
C THR A 4 -12.96 -9.24 9.35
N PHE A 5 -13.54 -8.47 8.41
CA PHE A 5 -12.80 -8.06 7.23
C PHE A 5 -11.52 -7.30 7.61
N ASN A 6 -11.61 -6.40 8.57
CA ASN A 6 -10.44 -5.63 9.00
C ASN A 6 -9.34 -6.54 9.54
N THR A 7 -9.70 -7.53 10.34
CA THR A 7 -8.71 -8.46 10.88
C THR A 7 -8.03 -9.24 9.75
N GLN A 8 -8.80 -9.66 8.76
CA GLN A 8 -8.25 -10.35 7.60
C GLN A 8 -7.29 -9.44 6.83
N VAL A 9 -7.66 -8.18 6.66
CA VAL A 9 -6.79 -7.20 5.99
C VAL A 9 -5.46 -7.08 6.74
N TYR A 10 -5.51 -6.93 8.05
CA TYR A 10 -4.29 -6.77 8.85
C TYR A 10 -3.39 -8.00 8.74
N ASP A 11 -3.97 -9.20 8.80
CA ASP A 11 -3.19 -10.43 8.67
C ASP A 11 -2.50 -10.54 7.31
N ILE A 12 -3.21 -10.15 6.25
CA ILE A 12 -2.65 -10.21 4.90
C ILE A 12 -1.53 -9.18 4.76
N VAL A 13 -1.75 -7.97 5.25
CA VAL A 13 -0.75 -6.90 5.13
C VAL A 13 0.52 -7.25 5.89
N ARG A 14 0.40 -7.92 7.04
CA ARG A 14 1.57 -8.37 7.79
C ARG A 14 2.50 -9.29 6.98
N ARG A 15 1.96 -9.97 5.97
CA ARG A 15 2.74 -10.91 5.17
C ARG A 15 3.55 -10.24 4.06
N ILE A 16 3.28 -8.97 3.75
CA ILE A 16 3.99 -8.28 2.69
C ILE A 16 5.43 -8.07 3.14
N PRO A 17 6.42 -8.65 2.44
CA PRO A 17 7.81 -8.51 2.88
C PRO A 17 8.36 -7.11 2.58
N ALA A 18 9.39 -6.73 3.33
CA ALA A 18 10.09 -5.48 3.05
C ALA A 18 10.65 -5.54 1.62
N GLY A 19 10.54 -4.42 0.92
CA GLY A 19 10.96 -4.37 -0.49
C GLY A 19 9.86 -4.66 -1.47
N CYS A 20 8.69 -5.09 -0.99
CA CYS A 20 7.53 -5.36 -1.82
C CYS A 20 6.35 -4.48 -1.40
N VAL A 21 5.42 -4.29 -2.32
CA VAL A 21 4.17 -3.59 -2.04
C VAL A 21 3.00 -4.38 -2.60
N ALA A 22 1.82 -4.15 -2.05
CA ALA A 22 0.58 -4.68 -2.60
C ALA A 22 -0.36 -3.51 -2.89
N THR A 23 -1.33 -3.75 -3.76
CA THR A 23 -2.34 -2.74 -4.03
C THR A 23 -3.55 -2.97 -3.12
N TYR A 24 -4.34 -1.91 -2.92
CA TYR A 24 -5.58 -2.05 -2.14
C TYR A 24 -6.50 -3.12 -2.72
N GLY A 25 -6.60 -3.17 -4.04
CA GLY A 25 -7.42 -4.19 -4.70
C GLY A 25 -6.87 -5.59 -4.51
N GLN A 26 -5.56 -5.74 -4.52
CA GLN A 26 -4.92 -7.03 -4.28
C GLN A 26 -5.24 -7.54 -2.86
N ILE A 27 -5.14 -6.66 -1.88
CA ILE A 27 -5.47 -7.02 -0.50
C ILE A 27 -6.94 -7.41 -0.38
N ALA A 28 -7.83 -6.62 -0.99
CA ALA A 28 -9.26 -6.91 -0.96
C ALA A 28 -9.56 -8.28 -1.56
N ALA A 29 -8.93 -8.60 -2.68
CA ALA A 29 -9.12 -9.89 -3.33
C ALA A 29 -8.64 -11.04 -2.44
N LEU A 30 -7.49 -10.88 -1.80
CA LEU A 30 -6.97 -11.90 -0.90
C LEU A 30 -7.85 -12.09 0.32
N ALA A 31 -8.56 -11.04 0.74
CA ALA A 31 -9.51 -11.12 1.84
C ALA A 31 -10.88 -11.65 1.39
N GLY A 32 -11.00 -12.05 0.13
CA GLY A 32 -12.24 -12.63 -0.40
C GLY A 32 -13.28 -11.60 -0.83
N ARG A 33 -12.92 -10.33 -0.92
CA ARG A 33 -13.85 -9.27 -1.27
C ARG A 33 -13.22 -8.30 -2.27
N PRO A 34 -13.00 -8.74 -3.52
CA PRO A 34 -12.21 -7.98 -4.50
C PRO A 34 -12.78 -6.60 -4.84
N ARG A 35 -14.04 -6.34 -4.54
CA ARG A 35 -14.64 -5.04 -4.81
C ARG A 35 -14.51 -4.06 -3.65
N ASN A 36 -13.88 -4.48 -2.54
CA ASN A 36 -13.83 -3.69 -1.31
C ASN A 36 -12.49 -3.01 -1.08
N ALA A 37 -11.82 -2.58 -2.16
CA ALA A 37 -10.53 -1.89 -2.01
C ALA A 37 -10.63 -0.66 -1.11
N ARG A 38 -11.75 0.09 -1.20
CA ARG A 38 -11.95 1.27 -0.35
C ARG A 38 -11.98 0.89 1.14
N MET A 39 -12.59 -0.25 1.45
CA MET A 39 -12.66 -0.69 2.84
C MET A 39 -11.29 -1.10 3.37
N VAL A 40 -10.41 -1.60 2.50
CA VAL A 40 -9.02 -1.85 2.89
C VAL A 40 -8.37 -0.54 3.32
N GLY A 41 -8.60 0.53 2.56
CA GLY A 41 -8.07 1.84 2.92
C GLY A 41 -8.54 2.30 4.29
N TYR A 42 -9.82 2.14 4.58
CA TYR A 42 -10.36 2.50 5.89
C TYR A 42 -9.75 1.67 7.01
N ALA A 43 -9.60 0.37 6.78
CA ALA A 43 -8.99 -0.51 7.78
C ALA A 43 -7.56 -0.09 8.09
N LEU A 44 -6.78 0.24 7.07
CA LEU A 44 -5.39 0.63 7.27
C LEU A 44 -5.26 2.02 7.88
N HIS A 45 -6.20 2.91 7.59
CA HIS A 45 -6.22 4.22 8.23
C HIS A 45 -6.36 4.09 9.76
N SER A 46 -7.07 3.05 10.20
CA SER A 46 -7.29 2.77 11.62
C SER A 46 -6.34 1.69 12.14
N ASN A 47 -5.19 1.50 11.51
CA ASN A 47 -4.22 0.47 11.87
C ASN A 47 -3.94 0.50 13.38
N PRO A 48 -4.26 -0.59 14.12
CA PRO A 48 -4.07 -0.62 15.56
C PRO A 48 -2.63 -0.81 16.00
N GLU A 49 -1.76 -1.22 15.08
CA GLU A 49 -0.36 -1.53 15.40
C GLU A 49 0.58 -0.96 14.35
N PRO A 50 0.72 0.38 14.29
CA PRO A 50 1.65 0.99 13.34
C PRO A 50 3.06 0.45 13.53
N GLY A 51 3.71 0.14 12.43
CA GLY A 51 5.05 -0.44 12.47
C GLY A 51 5.07 -1.96 12.54
N VAL A 52 4.04 -2.57 13.09
CA VAL A 52 3.89 -4.03 13.09
C VAL A 52 3.09 -4.46 11.88
N ILE A 53 1.96 -3.79 11.64
CA ILE A 53 1.19 -3.97 10.41
C ILE A 53 1.73 -2.94 9.41
N PRO A 54 2.47 -3.38 8.38
CA PRO A 54 3.19 -2.44 7.51
C PRO A 54 2.28 -1.80 6.47
N CYS A 55 1.38 -0.94 6.93
CA CYS A 55 0.39 -0.32 6.06
C CYS A 55 1.03 0.56 4.97
N HIS A 56 2.27 1.00 5.17
CA HIS A 56 2.98 1.75 4.14
C HIS A 56 3.28 0.91 2.90
N ARG A 57 3.19 -0.42 2.99
CA ARG A 57 3.43 -1.32 1.87
C ARG A 57 2.19 -1.55 1.01
N VAL A 58 1.14 -0.75 1.22
CA VAL A 58 -0.08 -0.83 0.42
C VAL A 58 -0.23 0.47 -0.35
N VAL A 59 -0.39 0.37 -1.67
CA VAL A 59 -0.44 1.51 -2.58
C VAL A 59 -1.63 1.38 -3.51
N PHE A 60 -1.92 2.43 -4.27
CA PHE A 60 -2.97 2.36 -5.29
C PHE A 60 -2.53 1.49 -6.45
N ARG A 61 -3.49 1.06 -7.26
CA ARG A 61 -3.19 0.09 -8.32
C ARG A 61 -2.26 0.62 -9.39
N ASP A 62 -2.08 1.92 -9.49
CA ASP A 62 -1.12 2.51 -10.40
C ASP A 62 0.23 2.78 -9.74
N GLY A 63 0.38 2.35 -8.49
CA GLY A 63 1.61 2.55 -7.74
C GLY A 63 1.68 3.86 -6.97
N SER A 64 0.67 4.73 -7.11
CA SER A 64 0.70 6.01 -6.40
C SER A 64 0.50 5.81 -4.90
N LEU A 65 1.03 6.76 -4.14
CA LEU A 65 0.99 6.71 -2.68
C LEU A 65 -0.31 7.30 -2.16
N ALA A 66 -0.68 6.90 -0.96
CA ALA A 66 -1.94 7.33 -0.36
C ALA A 66 -1.81 8.77 0.17
N PRO A 67 -2.56 9.73 -0.38
CA PRO A 67 -2.48 11.10 0.13
C PRO A 67 -2.95 11.20 1.57
N GLY A 68 -3.81 10.26 2.01
CA GLY A 68 -4.29 10.22 3.38
C GLY A 68 -3.54 9.28 4.29
N PHE A 69 -2.29 8.93 3.96
CA PHE A 69 -1.51 8.03 4.80
C PHE A 69 -1.50 8.56 6.24
N ALA A 70 -2.12 7.81 7.16
CA ALA A 70 -2.42 8.27 8.51
C ALA A 70 -1.17 8.50 9.37
N PHE A 71 -0.05 7.96 8.97
CA PHE A 71 1.16 7.92 9.81
C PHE A 71 2.27 8.77 9.21
N GLY A 72 1.95 9.95 8.73
CA GLY A 72 2.92 10.91 8.28
C GLY A 72 2.78 11.38 6.84
N GLY A 73 1.69 11.00 6.17
CA GLY A 73 1.43 11.44 4.80
C GLY A 73 2.27 10.72 3.76
N PRO A 74 2.10 11.07 2.47
CA PRO A 74 2.77 10.36 1.37
C PRO A 74 4.29 10.50 1.41
N ASP A 75 4.83 11.60 1.91
CA ASP A 75 6.27 11.74 2.01
C ASP A 75 6.86 10.74 3.00
N ARG A 76 6.18 10.51 4.10
CA ARG A 76 6.63 9.52 5.08
C ARG A 76 6.49 8.12 4.51
N GLN A 77 5.40 7.86 3.82
CA GLN A 77 5.21 6.57 3.16
C GLN A 77 6.34 6.28 2.19
N ARG A 78 6.69 7.28 1.36
CA ARG A 78 7.78 7.13 0.41
C ARG A 78 9.10 6.85 1.12
N ALA A 79 9.40 7.60 2.17
CA ALA A 79 10.65 7.42 2.91
C ALA A 79 10.77 6.01 3.47
N LEU A 80 9.68 5.48 4.03
CA LEU A 80 9.66 4.13 4.55
C LEU A 80 9.90 3.09 3.45
N LEU A 81 9.24 3.25 2.31
CA LEU A 81 9.40 2.33 1.20
C LEU A 81 10.81 2.39 0.63
N GLU A 82 11.36 3.59 0.47
CA GLU A 82 12.72 3.73 -0.04
C GLU A 82 13.73 3.08 0.90
N SER A 83 13.51 3.19 2.20
CA SER A 83 14.41 2.56 3.17
C SER A 83 14.38 1.03 3.06
N GLU A 84 13.33 0.48 2.47
CA GLU A 84 13.18 -0.95 2.26
C GLU A 84 13.64 -1.41 0.88
N GLY A 85 14.14 -0.49 0.07
CA GLY A 85 14.63 -0.81 -1.26
C GLY A 85 13.57 -0.83 -2.35
N VAL A 86 12.39 -0.28 -2.08
CA VAL A 86 11.32 -0.23 -3.09
C VAL A 86 11.70 0.75 -4.20
N ALA A 87 11.58 0.31 -5.45
CA ALA A 87 11.88 1.14 -6.60
C ALA A 87 10.69 2.03 -6.97
N PHE A 88 10.98 3.27 -7.34
CA PHE A 88 9.96 4.20 -7.79
C PHE A 88 10.19 4.53 -9.26
N THR A 89 9.12 4.79 -9.98
CA THR A 89 9.23 5.23 -11.37
C THR A 89 9.55 6.72 -11.41
N GLU A 90 10.14 7.12 -12.53
CA GLU A 90 10.45 8.53 -12.77
C GLU A 90 9.30 9.22 -13.52
N ALA A 91 8.08 8.97 -13.07
CA ALA A 91 6.89 9.47 -13.75
C ALA A 91 6.90 10.98 -13.92
N SER A 92 7.51 11.70 -12.99
CA SER A 92 7.58 13.15 -13.07
C SER A 92 8.32 13.63 -14.29
N GLN A 93 9.16 12.81 -14.88
CA GLN A 93 9.92 13.18 -16.08
C GLN A 93 9.08 13.09 -17.35
N GLN A 94 7.87 12.59 -17.23
CA GLN A 94 7.00 12.42 -18.40
C GLN A 94 6.17 13.65 -18.71
N GLY A 95 6.33 14.70 -17.97
CA GLY A 95 5.58 15.93 -18.21
C GLY A 95 4.22 16.02 -17.56
N ASN A 96 3.81 15.00 -16.88
CA ASN A 96 2.53 14.97 -16.17
C ASN A 96 2.73 15.07 -14.67
N ALA A 97 3.82 15.62 -14.30
CA ALA A 97 4.28 15.54 -12.94
C ALA A 97 3.36 16.19 -11.92
N GLY A 98 2.72 17.24 -12.33
CA GLY A 98 1.94 18.00 -11.36
C GLY A 98 0.80 17.21 -10.77
N ALA A 99 0.32 16.23 -11.47
CA ALA A 99 -0.89 15.54 -11.02
C ALA A 99 -0.60 14.35 -10.12
N ASP A 100 0.50 13.64 -10.38
CA ASP A 100 0.57 12.28 -9.86
C ASP A 100 1.63 12.03 -8.81
N GLY A 101 2.68 12.80 -8.82
CA GLY A 101 3.78 12.54 -7.91
C GLY A 101 4.46 11.20 -8.16
N PRO A 102 5.27 10.73 -7.21
CA PRO A 102 6.01 9.49 -7.38
C PRO A 102 5.11 8.27 -7.32
N ARG A 103 5.51 7.24 -8.03
CA ARG A 103 4.79 5.97 -8.05
C ARG A 103 5.76 4.83 -7.86
N VAL A 104 5.33 3.82 -7.13
CA VAL A 104 6.10 2.58 -7.00
C VAL A 104 6.11 1.87 -8.36
N ASP A 105 7.26 1.33 -8.71
CA ASP A 105 7.40 0.51 -9.91
C ASP A 105 6.84 -0.88 -9.63
N LEU A 106 5.55 -1.07 -9.90
CA LEU A 106 4.85 -2.32 -9.59
C LEU A 106 5.40 -3.50 -10.38
N SER A 107 5.99 -3.24 -11.56
CA SER A 107 6.55 -4.32 -12.35
C SER A 107 7.74 -4.99 -11.64
N ARG A 108 8.35 -4.29 -10.70
CA ARG A 108 9.52 -4.79 -9.97
C ARG A 108 9.22 -5.14 -8.53
N CYS A 109 8.26 -4.47 -7.92
CA CYS A 109 8.07 -4.53 -6.47
C CYS A 109 6.72 -5.05 -6.02
N GLN A 110 5.80 -5.37 -6.92
CA GLN A 110 4.50 -5.86 -6.48
C GLN A 110 4.63 -7.26 -5.88
N TRP A 111 4.06 -7.41 -4.68
CA TRP A 111 4.09 -8.68 -3.96
C TRP A 111 3.33 -9.77 -4.71
N GLN A 112 3.94 -10.91 -4.81
CA GLN A 112 3.34 -12.09 -5.43
C GLN A 112 2.89 -13.02 -4.31
N ALA A 113 1.71 -12.76 -3.82
CA ALA A 113 1.18 -13.52 -2.70
C ALA A 113 0.92 -14.98 -3.04
#